data_af59d9fcb7134b090e05cce277c9b1a4
#
_entry.id   af59d9fcb7134b090e05cce277c9b1a4
#
_cell.length_a   1.000
_cell.length_b   1.000
_cell.length_c   1.000
_cell.angle_alpha   90.00
_cell.angle_beta   90.00
_cell.angle_gamma   90.00
#
_symmetry.space_group_name_H-M   'P 1'
#
loop_
_entity.id
_entity.type
_entity.pdbx_description
1 polymer ?
#
loop_
_entity_poly.entity_id
_entity_poly.type
_entity_poly.pdbx_seq_one_letter_code
_entity_poly.pdbx_strand_id
1 'polypeptide(L)'
;MSASADSVESGAVAPELRIEQRRTRTASRALIIAGLALMLLVGFGLRVTQLGAEGLSEDELNKLQAVEDYRAHGLTAANGEHPMLMKALLTASVVAAERWNESSFVAGSPSLRVSTEAALRFPGALFGTFISLLIYLLATEIFGLEVGLIAAALWALDPSGISFNRIAKEDTFLVFFFLLANYFWLRSQRVAESGSGRPEPYYWATAAAFGAMLASKYLPHFFGISVSYYWIFQGIKATRWRLGRRRWLIFFAVMGAAFLICNPTILLPQTWHEMRVFAGEKRIGHDAYEFMGTLYRNQVTLWLKGMPWYFYYVFMGFKLPVPVVLSFLVGLPLLFRERFGDGRFLILFWMLFWFMPFTVMGGKFTRYFTMALPVVLITAAVGVSFMGQWLRLAVARLFDSEALKNYARAVLVLLVLAFPAYASISVAPHYRLYTNVLGGGWERAGSYFPHDEFYDASVRDGVREIVALAPSGARVASETPGLIAHYARLAGRDDLQMLSLSDRKSMAELREGDFIIIARGRRYFSNDALVSQLESEATPVVSVSLGRVPALHVYAVDARELAAVSSRVKGKSDGNE
;
A
#
# COMPACT_ATOMS: atom_id res chain seq x y z
N MET A 1 21.90 -78.19 1.17
CA MET A 1 20.90 -77.62 0.33
C MET A 1 20.90 -76.13 0.61
N SER A 2 21.71 -75.45 -0.03
CA SER A 2 21.65 -74.45 -1.11
C SER A 2 20.66 -73.33 -0.81
N ALA A 3 21.17 -72.22 -0.26
CA ALA A 3 20.53 -70.94 -0.23
C ALA A 3 21.28 -69.97 -1.18
N SER A 4 20.62 -69.60 -2.26
CA SER A 4 21.09 -68.62 -3.23
C SER A 4 20.98 -67.24 -2.67
N ALA A 5 22.07 -66.50 -2.62
CA ALA A 5 22.12 -65.08 -2.34
C ALA A 5 21.84 -64.32 -3.64
N ASP A 6 20.68 -63.66 -3.70
CA ASP A 6 20.39 -62.62 -4.71
C ASP A 6 21.11 -61.33 -4.32
N SER A 7 22.18 -61.04 -5.05
CA SER A 7 22.88 -59.77 -5.01
C SER A 7 22.05 -58.73 -5.74
N VAL A 8 21.47 -57.77 -4.97
CA VAL A 8 20.88 -56.55 -5.49
C VAL A 8 22.00 -55.69 -6.05
N GLU A 9 22.18 -55.67 -7.36
CA GLU A 9 22.99 -54.70 -8.07
C GLU A 9 22.44 -53.28 -7.81
N SER A 10 23.16 -52.53 -6.99
CA SER A 10 22.97 -51.08 -6.88
C SER A 10 23.39 -50.42 -8.20
N GLY A 11 22.41 -50.17 -9.07
CA GLY A 11 22.63 -49.49 -10.35
C GLY A 11 23.28 -48.12 -10.15
N ALA A 12 24.60 -48.07 -10.32
CA ALA A 12 25.33 -46.81 -10.42
C ALA A 12 24.85 -46.04 -11.66
N VAL A 13 24.03 -45.02 -11.46
CA VAL A 13 23.62 -44.09 -12.53
C VAL A 13 24.87 -43.52 -13.17
N ALA A 14 25.02 -43.70 -14.48
CA ALA A 14 26.19 -43.29 -15.25
C ALA A 14 26.57 -41.82 -14.99
N PRO A 15 27.87 -41.49 -14.88
CA PRO A 15 28.33 -40.13 -14.60
C PRO A 15 27.77 -39.08 -15.56
N GLU A 16 27.56 -39.43 -16.81
CA GLU A 16 26.97 -38.56 -17.83
C GLU A 16 25.53 -38.15 -17.51
N LEU A 17 24.68 -39.06 -17.05
CA LEU A 17 23.30 -38.76 -16.60
C LEU A 17 23.27 -37.83 -15.36
N ARG A 18 24.26 -37.95 -14.45
CA ARG A 18 24.42 -37.06 -13.30
C ARG A 18 24.85 -35.65 -13.72
N ILE A 19 25.72 -35.54 -14.73
CA ILE A 19 26.16 -34.23 -15.27
C ILE A 19 25.02 -33.54 -16.00
N GLU A 20 24.25 -34.27 -16.79
CA GLU A 20 23.10 -33.73 -17.54
C GLU A 20 21.98 -33.31 -16.60
N GLN A 21 21.63 -34.09 -15.59
CA GLN A 21 20.69 -33.72 -14.53
C GLN A 21 21.17 -32.53 -13.70
N ARG A 22 22.47 -32.38 -13.48
CA ARG A 22 23.04 -31.22 -12.80
C ARG A 22 22.98 -29.97 -13.67
N ARG A 23 23.25 -30.08 -14.99
CA ARG A 23 23.14 -28.97 -15.96
C ARG A 23 21.70 -28.48 -16.13
N THR A 24 20.74 -29.38 -16.27
CA THR A 24 19.32 -29.03 -16.39
C THR A 24 18.77 -28.39 -15.11
N ARG A 25 19.14 -28.86 -13.92
CA ARG A 25 18.79 -28.23 -12.64
C ARG A 25 19.41 -26.84 -12.47
N THR A 26 20.64 -26.64 -12.96
CA THR A 26 21.34 -25.34 -12.90
C THR A 26 20.70 -24.35 -13.87
N ALA A 27 20.38 -24.76 -15.10
CA ALA A 27 19.70 -23.95 -16.10
C ALA A 27 18.30 -23.52 -15.62
N SER A 28 17.53 -24.43 -15.01
CA SER A 28 16.22 -24.10 -14.45
C SER A 28 16.32 -23.07 -13.31
N ARG A 29 17.33 -23.16 -12.44
CA ARG A 29 17.56 -22.17 -11.38
C ARG A 29 17.96 -20.81 -11.93
N ALA A 30 18.82 -20.77 -12.94
CA ALA A 30 19.22 -19.53 -13.59
C ALA A 30 18.03 -18.81 -14.22
N LEU A 31 17.12 -19.53 -14.89
CA LEU A 31 15.89 -18.97 -15.46
C LEU A 31 14.96 -18.42 -14.40
N ILE A 32 14.79 -19.10 -13.27
CA ILE A 32 13.99 -18.61 -12.16
C ILE A 32 14.57 -17.32 -11.58
N ILE A 33 15.89 -17.29 -11.34
CA ILE A 33 16.57 -16.09 -10.83
C ILE A 33 16.46 -14.95 -11.84
N ALA A 34 16.68 -15.20 -13.13
CA ALA A 34 16.53 -14.18 -14.17
C ALA A 34 15.11 -13.66 -14.27
N GLY A 35 14.09 -14.53 -14.19
CA GLY A 35 12.68 -14.14 -14.17
C GLY A 35 12.31 -13.28 -12.96
N LEU A 36 12.79 -13.66 -11.77
CA LEU A 36 12.61 -12.86 -10.55
C LEU A 36 13.32 -11.51 -10.65
N ALA A 37 14.56 -11.48 -11.14
CA ALA A 37 15.30 -10.24 -11.32
C ALA A 37 14.57 -9.30 -12.30
N LEU A 38 14.13 -9.82 -13.45
CA LEU A 38 13.33 -9.04 -14.40
C LEU A 38 12.05 -8.50 -13.78
N MET A 39 11.33 -9.33 -13.03
CA MET A 39 10.10 -8.95 -12.34
C MET A 39 10.36 -7.83 -11.31
N LEU A 40 11.43 -7.95 -10.52
CA LEU A 40 11.84 -6.91 -9.57
C LEU A 40 12.23 -5.62 -10.28
N LEU A 41 12.97 -5.70 -11.39
CA LEU A 41 13.35 -4.53 -12.19
C LEU A 41 12.13 -3.82 -12.79
N VAL A 42 11.21 -4.58 -13.38
CA VAL A 42 9.95 -4.01 -13.93
C VAL A 42 9.11 -3.40 -12.80
N GLY A 43 8.91 -4.14 -11.70
CA GLY A 43 8.16 -3.65 -10.55
C GLY A 43 8.78 -2.42 -9.90
N PHE A 44 10.12 -2.33 -9.85
CA PHE A 44 10.85 -1.14 -9.41
C PHE A 44 10.66 0.02 -10.37
N GLY A 45 10.85 -0.21 -11.68
CA GLY A 45 10.66 0.81 -12.71
C GLY A 45 9.28 1.46 -12.62
N LEU A 46 8.20 0.68 -12.53
CA LEU A 46 6.82 1.19 -12.38
C LEU A 46 6.65 2.03 -11.10
N ARG A 47 7.36 1.69 -10.01
CA ARG A 47 7.26 2.42 -8.74
C ARG A 47 8.06 3.71 -8.68
N VAL A 48 9.22 3.78 -9.35
CA VAL A 48 10.11 4.95 -9.27
C VAL A 48 9.96 5.94 -10.45
N THR A 49 9.45 5.49 -11.60
CA THR A 49 9.26 6.36 -12.76
C THR A 49 8.27 7.47 -12.41
N GLN A 50 8.69 8.73 -12.63
CA GLN A 50 7.90 9.93 -12.34
C GLN A 50 7.36 9.96 -10.89
N LEU A 51 8.17 9.54 -9.91
CA LEU A 51 7.76 9.44 -8.50
C LEU A 51 7.39 10.81 -7.89
N GLY A 52 7.97 11.90 -8.39
CA GLY A 52 7.66 13.28 -8.03
C GLY A 52 6.61 13.96 -8.91
N ALA A 53 5.92 13.24 -9.82
CA ALA A 53 4.94 13.84 -10.73
C ALA A 53 3.75 14.48 -9.99
N GLU A 54 3.32 13.88 -8.90
CA GLU A 54 2.22 14.36 -8.06
C GLU A 54 2.75 15.17 -6.87
N GLY A 55 2.03 16.23 -6.47
CA GLY A 55 2.31 16.98 -5.24
C GLY A 55 2.20 16.10 -3.99
N LEU A 56 2.69 16.60 -2.84
CA LEU A 56 2.49 15.97 -1.54
C LEU A 56 1.02 15.96 -1.17
N SER A 57 0.62 14.97 -0.39
CA SER A 57 -0.63 15.03 0.37
C SER A 57 -0.40 15.71 1.73
N GLU A 58 -1.49 16.10 2.39
CA GLU A 58 -1.44 16.61 3.77
C GLU A 58 -0.73 15.64 4.72
N ASP A 59 -1.02 14.35 4.60
CA ASP A 59 -0.36 13.29 5.34
C ASP A 59 1.16 13.22 5.08
N GLU A 60 1.59 13.41 3.82
CA GLU A 60 3.01 13.41 3.44
C GLU A 60 3.72 14.69 3.90
N LEU A 61 3.02 15.83 3.92
CA LEU A 61 3.56 17.06 4.49
C LEU A 61 3.88 16.91 5.98
N ASN A 62 2.99 16.26 6.75
CA ASN A 62 3.25 15.96 8.16
C ASN A 62 4.50 15.09 8.35
N LYS A 63 4.79 14.18 7.41
CA LYS A 63 6.01 13.37 7.43
C LYS A 63 7.24 14.20 7.07
N LEU A 64 7.13 15.08 6.09
CA LEU A 64 8.21 16.00 5.73
C LEU A 64 8.57 16.92 6.90
N GLN A 65 7.57 17.48 7.58
CA GLN A 65 7.79 18.29 8.79
C GLN A 65 8.49 17.49 9.90
N ALA A 66 8.12 16.21 10.09
CA ALA A 66 8.83 15.36 11.04
C ALA A 66 10.28 15.08 10.62
N VAL A 67 10.57 14.94 9.32
CA VAL A 67 11.94 14.81 8.78
C VAL A 67 12.75 16.08 9.06
N GLU A 68 12.16 17.25 8.83
CA GLU A 68 12.79 18.54 9.10
C GLU A 68 13.08 18.73 10.59
N ASP A 69 12.13 18.36 11.45
CA ASP A 69 12.29 18.43 12.90
C ASP A 69 13.39 17.48 13.40
N TYR A 70 13.47 16.26 12.89
CA TYR A 70 14.56 15.33 13.20
C TYR A 70 15.95 15.86 12.78
N ARG A 71 16.00 16.58 11.67
CA ARG A 71 17.26 17.19 11.20
C ARG A 71 17.69 18.38 12.05
N ALA A 72 16.73 19.18 12.52
CA ALA A 72 17.01 20.37 13.31
C ALA A 72 17.30 20.05 14.78
N HIS A 73 16.58 19.10 15.37
CA HIS A 73 16.56 18.87 16.82
C HIS A 73 17.00 17.46 17.23
N GLY A 74 17.29 16.57 16.27
CA GLY A 74 17.64 15.17 16.56
C GLY A 74 16.41 14.33 16.87
N LEU A 75 16.49 13.48 17.89
CA LEU A 75 15.40 12.55 18.24
C LEU A 75 14.28 13.30 18.97
N THR A 76 13.16 13.52 18.29
CA THR A 76 11.97 14.20 18.82
C THR A 76 10.72 13.32 18.75
N ALA A 77 9.61 13.79 19.34
CA ALA A 77 8.31 13.15 19.26
C ALA A 77 7.48 13.61 18.05
N ALA A 78 8.08 14.26 17.07
CA ALA A 78 7.35 14.75 15.89
C ALA A 78 6.57 13.64 15.20
N ASN A 79 5.25 13.88 14.98
CA ASN A 79 4.30 12.89 14.46
C ASN A 79 4.31 11.57 15.27
N GLY A 80 4.30 11.69 16.62
CA GLY A 80 4.53 10.60 17.58
C GLY A 80 3.45 9.53 17.59
N GLU A 81 2.25 9.82 17.08
CA GLU A 81 1.17 8.84 16.88
C GLU A 81 1.53 7.74 15.87
N HIS A 82 2.60 7.96 15.09
CA HIS A 82 3.20 6.96 14.18
C HIS A 82 4.61 6.58 14.64
N PRO A 83 5.00 5.28 14.55
CA PRO A 83 6.35 4.85 14.92
C PRO A 83 7.45 5.49 14.08
N MET A 84 8.69 5.42 14.55
CA MET A 84 9.83 6.14 13.96
C MET A 84 10.40 5.48 12.70
N LEU A 85 10.35 4.15 12.56
CA LEU A 85 11.13 3.41 11.54
C LEU A 85 10.97 3.99 10.13
N MET A 86 9.74 4.22 9.70
CA MET A 86 9.48 4.83 8.40
C MET A 86 10.10 6.24 8.32
N LYS A 87 9.85 7.10 9.33
CA LYS A 87 10.34 8.48 9.34
C LYS A 87 11.87 8.56 9.29
N ALA A 88 12.56 7.63 9.95
CA ALA A 88 14.03 7.51 9.85
C ALA A 88 14.48 7.15 8.42
N LEU A 89 13.78 6.24 7.75
CA LEU A 89 14.06 5.90 6.35
C LEU A 89 13.77 7.08 5.40
N LEU A 90 12.68 7.82 5.64
CA LEU A 90 12.37 9.04 4.89
C LEU A 90 13.46 10.10 5.07
N THR A 91 13.91 10.32 6.32
CA THR A 91 15.00 11.26 6.63
C THR A 91 16.28 10.89 5.87
N ALA A 92 16.68 9.62 5.94
CA ALA A 92 17.85 9.13 5.21
C ALA A 92 17.74 9.35 3.69
N SER A 93 16.54 9.11 3.12
CA SER A 93 16.27 9.29 1.70
C SER A 93 16.32 10.77 1.28
N VAL A 94 15.72 11.67 2.06
CA VAL A 94 15.74 13.12 1.78
C VAL A 94 17.15 13.66 1.84
N VAL A 95 17.92 13.33 2.89
CA VAL A 95 19.33 13.74 3.02
C VAL A 95 20.18 13.20 1.86
N ALA A 96 19.97 11.95 1.45
CA ALA A 96 20.68 11.37 0.30
C ALA A 96 20.35 12.09 -1.01
N ALA A 97 19.08 12.45 -1.23
CA ALA A 97 18.64 13.18 -2.41
C ALA A 97 19.19 14.61 -2.46
N GLU A 98 19.28 15.30 -1.33
CA GLU A 98 19.89 16.63 -1.24
C GLU A 98 21.37 16.58 -1.60
N ARG A 99 22.13 15.65 -1.00
CA ARG A 99 23.55 15.45 -1.33
C ARG A 99 23.77 15.08 -2.81
N TRP A 100 22.86 14.27 -3.37
CA TRP A 100 22.84 13.97 -4.80
C TRP A 100 22.65 15.25 -5.61
N ASN A 101 21.67 16.07 -5.27
CA ASN A 101 21.34 17.32 -5.96
C ASN A 101 22.47 18.37 -5.89
N GLU A 102 23.25 18.36 -4.80
CA GLU A 102 24.41 19.24 -4.58
C GLU A 102 25.68 18.75 -5.29
N SER A 103 25.68 17.50 -5.77
CA SER A 103 26.86 16.93 -6.44
C SER A 103 27.17 17.66 -7.76
N SER A 104 28.45 17.80 -8.08
CA SER A 104 28.92 18.42 -9.34
C SER A 104 28.36 17.71 -10.59
N PHE A 105 28.06 16.41 -10.48
CA PHE A 105 27.47 15.62 -11.56
C PHE A 105 26.04 16.09 -11.90
N VAL A 106 25.26 16.49 -10.90
CA VAL A 106 23.86 16.91 -11.06
C VAL A 106 23.72 18.42 -11.27
N ALA A 107 24.69 19.21 -10.80
CA ALA A 107 24.67 20.68 -10.89
C ALA A 107 24.47 21.20 -12.33
N GLY A 108 25.06 20.51 -13.33
CA GLY A 108 24.91 20.83 -14.76
C GLY A 108 23.71 20.19 -15.47
N SER A 109 22.91 19.40 -14.78
CA SER A 109 21.82 18.59 -15.40
C SER A 109 20.55 18.63 -14.55
N PRO A 110 19.70 19.66 -14.71
CA PRO A 110 18.46 19.80 -13.92
C PRO A 110 17.53 18.58 -14.00
N SER A 111 17.56 17.83 -15.11
CA SER A 111 16.77 16.61 -15.31
C SER A 111 17.16 15.45 -14.38
N LEU A 112 18.36 15.49 -13.81
CA LEU A 112 18.83 14.48 -12.84
C LEU A 112 18.50 14.84 -11.39
N ARG A 113 17.94 16.00 -11.14
CA ARG A 113 17.55 16.41 -9.78
C ARG A 113 16.37 15.58 -9.28
N VAL A 114 16.47 15.16 -8.02
CA VAL A 114 15.44 14.45 -7.31
C VAL A 114 14.59 15.47 -6.53
N SER A 115 13.29 15.52 -6.80
CA SER A 115 12.39 16.40 -6.05
C SER A 115 12.18 15.89 -4.61
N THR A 116 11.72 16.76 -3.71
CA THR A 116 11.40 16.40 -2.31
C THR A 116 10.33 15.32 -2.24
N GLU A 117 9.30 15.40 -3.09
CA GLU A 117 8.25 14.39 -3.19
C GLU A 117 8.82 13.01 -3.58
N ALA A 118 9.71 12.98 -4.59
CA ALA A 118 10.35 11.74 -5.02
C ALA A 118 11.25 11.16 -3.93
N ALA A 119 12.03 11.99 -3.27
CA ALA A 119 12.90 11.59 -2.16
C ALA A 119 12.10 11.00 -0.99
N LEU A 120 11.00 11.65 -0.63
CA LEU A 120 10.13 11.21 0.47
C LEU A 120 9.44 9.86 0.15
N ARG A 121 9.06 9.61 -1.10
CA ARG A 121 8.35 8.40 -1.54
C ARG A 121 9.25 7.22 -1.88
N PHE A 122 10.54 7.48 -2.15
CA PHE A 122 11.48 6.46 -2.61
C PHE A 122 11.61 5.24 -1.66
N PRO A 123 11.69 5.38 -0.32
CA PRO A 123 11.73 4.22 0.57
C PRO A 123 10.48 3.33 0.43
N GLY A 124 9.29 3.91 0.30
CA GLY A 124 8.05 3.18 0.04
C GLY A 124 8.10 2.39 -1.26
N ALA A 125 8.58 3.01 -2.35
CA ALA A 125 8.75 2.37 -3.66
C ALA A 125 9.75 1.21 -3.61
N LEU A 126 10.87 1.37 -2.90
CA LEU A 126 11.91 0.35 -2.74
C LEU A 126 11.38 -0.86 -1.93
N PHE A 127 10.82 -0.63 -0.75
CA PHE A 127 10.25 -1.69 0.08
C PHE A 127 9.08 -2.38 -0.63
N GLY A 128 8.21 -1.62 -1.33
CA GLY A 128 7.12 -2.13 -2.14
C GLY A 128 7.59 -3.05 -3.27
N THR A 129 8.76 -2.79 -3.85
CA THR A 129 9.38 -3.67 -4.84
C THR A 129 9.81 -4.99 -4.20
N PHE A 130 10.50 -4.94 -3.05
CA PHE A 130 10.94 -6.15 -2.36
C PHE A 130 9.79 -6.97 -1.75
N ILE A 131 8.60 -6.40 -1.56
CA ILE A 131 7.40 -7.18 -1.23
C ILE A 131 7.13 -8.26 -2.29
N SER A 132 7.41 -8.01 -3.59
CA SER A 132 7.31 -9.06 -4.63
C SER A 132 8.16 -10.28 -4.31
N LEU A 133 9.40 -10.06 -3.86
CA LEU A 133 10.31 -11.14 -3.46
C LEU A 133 9.79 -11.89 -2.23
N LEU A 134 9.27 -11.17 -1.23
CA LEU A 134 8.72 -11.79 -0.02
C LEU A 134 7.45 -12.59 -0.31
N ILE A 135 6.58 -12.10 -1.20
CA ILE A 135 5.41 -12.84 -1.69
C ILE A 135 5.86 -14.12 -2.40
N TYR A 136 6.87 -14.04 -3.29
CA TYR A 136 7.45 -15.21 -3.94
C TYR A 136 7.92 -16.23 -2.91
N LEU A 137 8.73 -15.81 -1.94
CA LEU A 137 9.29 -16.69 -0.92
C LEU A 137 8.20 -17.34 -0.06
N LEU A 138 7.26 -16.55 0.46
CA LEU A 138 6.17 -17.02 1.31
C LEU A 138 5.22 -17.96 0.55
N ALA A 139 4.74 -17.56 -0.62
CA ALA A 139 3.81 -18.36 -1.40
C ALA A 139 4.46 -19.65 -1.93
N THR A 140 5.76 -19.62 -2.25
CA THR A 140 6.53 -20.83 -2.62
C THR A 140 6.61 -21.81 -1.45
N GLU A 141 6.83 -21.33 -0.23
CA GLU A 141 6.86 -22.19 0.97
C GLU A 141 5.51 -22.87 1.23
N ILE A 142 4.38 -22.19 0.91
CA ILE A 142 3.04 -22.71 1.18
C ILE A 142 2.50 -23.55 0.02
N PHE A 143 2.60 -23.03 -1.22
CA PHE A 143 1.87 -23.54 -2.40
C PHE A 143 2.78 -24.04 -3.54
N GLY A 144 4.10 -23.83 -3.40
CA GLY A 144 5.08 -24.22 -4.41
C GLY A 144 5.47 -23.10 -5.37
N LEU A 145 6.50 -23.39 -6.16
CA LEU A 145 7.23 -22.44 -7.01
C LEU A 145 6.34 -21.65 -7.97
N GLU A 146 5.42 -22.34 -8.65
CA GLU A 146 4.56 -21.71 -9.66
C GLU A 146 3.64 -20.64 -9.07
N VAL A 147 2.95 -20.97 -7.97
CA VAL A 147 2.08 -20.01 -7.28
C VAL A 147 2.90 -18.85 -6.75
N GLY A 148 4.11 -19.10 -6.23
CA GLY A 148 5.01 -18.05 -5.78
C GLY A 148 5.41 -17.08 -6.90
N LEU A 149 5.75 -17.58 -8.08
CA LEU A 149 6.12 -16.74 -9.23
C LEU A 149 4.92 -15.92 -9.74
N ILE A 150 3.75 -16.53 -9.87
CA ILE A 150 2.53 -15.85 -10.32
C ILE A 150 2.13 -14.76 -9.32
N ALA A 151 2.11 -15.05 -8.02
CA ALA A 151 1.73 -14.10 -6.98
C ALA A 151 2.68 -12.89 -6.94
N ALA A 152 3.99 -13.13 -7.06
CA ALA A 152 4.98 -12.05 -7.13
C ALA A 152 4.84 -11.19 -8.38
N ALA A 153 4.54 -11.80 -9.54
CA ALA A 153 4.29 -11.08 -10.77
C ALA A 153 3.01 -10.21 -10.67
N LEU A 154 1.94 -10.77 -10.10
CA LEU A 154 0.71 -10.00 -9.85
C LEU A 154 1.00 -8.78 -8.97
N TRP A 155 1.74 -8.91 -7.87
CA TRP A 155 2.12 -7.77 -7.02
C TRP A 155 3.00 -6.75 -7.75
N ALA A 156 3.97 -7.21 -8.54
CA ALA A 156 4.87 -6.33 -9.27
C ALA A 156 4.14 -5.42 -10.25
N LEU A 157 3.05 -5.94 -10.83
CA LEU A 157 2.29 -5.32 -11.93
C LEU A 157 0.95 -4.71 -11.49
N ASP A 158 0.47 -4.93 -10.25
CA ASP A 158 -0.83 -4.46 -9.81
C ASP A 158 -0.85 -2.94 -9.57
N PRO A 159 -1.77 -2.17 -10.21
CA PRO A 159 -1.81 -0.71 -10.10
C PRO A 159 -2.13 -0.25 -8.67
N SER A 160 -2.96 -0.97 -7.90
CA SER A 160 -3.27 -0.63 -6.51
C SER A 160 -2.04 -0.82 -5.62
N GLY A 161 -1.31 -1.93 -5.76
CA GLY A 161 -0.06 -2.19 -5.06
C GLY A 161 1.00 -1.13 -5.38
N ILE A 162 1.16 -0.77 -6.66
CA ILE A 162 2.09 0.29 -7.08
C ILE A 162 1.68 1.61 -6.45
N SER A 163 0.40 2.00 -6.51
CA SER A 163 -0.10 3.27 -5.98
C SER A 163 0.19 3.44 -4.48
N PHE A 164 -0.07 2.40 -3.68
CA PHE A 164 0.15 2.43 -2.23
C PHE A 164 1.63 2.50 -1.85
N ASN A 165 2.52 1.96 -2.69
CA ASN A 165 3.96 2.04 -2.46
C ASN A 165 4.58 3.38 -2.90
N ARG A 166 3.83 4.22 -3.62
CA ARG A 166 4.26 5.53 -4.12
C ARG A 166 3.82 6.69 -3.22
N ILE A 167 3.34 6.41 -2.03
CA ILE A 167 3.02 7.40 -0.98
C ILE A 167 3.89 7.16 0.24
N ALA A 168 4.26 8.22 0.95
CA ALA A 168 5.07 8.13 2.17
C ALA A 168 4.20 7.74 3.37
N LYS A 169 3.78 6.47 3.40
CA LYS A 169 2.90 5.90 4.44
C LYS A 169 3.45 4.61 5.03
N GLU A 170 3.06 4.35 6.25
CA GLU A 170 3.54 3.26 7.10
C GLU A 170 3.14 1.87 6.60
N ASP A 171 2.04 1.78 5.83
CA ASP A 171 1.40 0.50 5.45
C ASP A 171 2.32 -0.41 4.64
N THR A 172 3.12 0.14 3.72
CA THR A 172 4.09 -0.62 2.93
C THR A 172 5.15 -1.30 3.80
N PHE A 173 5.68 -0.59 4.80
CA PHE A 173 6.72 -1.12 5.70
C PHE A 173 6.14 -2.19 6.63
N LEU A 174 4.92 -1.97 7.16
CA LEU A 174 4.21 -2.97 7.95
C LEU A 174 4.05 -4.27 7.16
N VAL A 175 3.56 -4.21 5.92
CA VAL A 175 3.36 -5.39 5.06
C VAL A 175 4.68 -6.08 4.75
N PHE A 176 5.73 -5.32 4.45
CA PHE A 176 7.06 -5.88 4.21
C PHE A 176 7.56 -6.71 5.40
N PHE A 177 7.55 -6.16 6.60
CA PHE A 177 8.04 -6.85 7.79
C PHE A 177 7.10 -7.98 8.24
N PHE A 178 5.80 -7.86 8.01
CA PHE A 178 4.84 -8.93 8.25
C PHE A 178 5.12 -10.15 7.34
N LEU A 179 5.33 -9.93 6.06
CA LEU A 179 5.69 -11.00 5.11
C LEU A 179 7.04 -11.63 5.47
N LEU A 180 8.04 -10.82 5.79
CA LEU A 180 9.37 -11.27 6.19
C LEU A 180 9.29 -12.15 7.44
N ALA A 181 8.54 -11.71 8.46
CA ALA A 181 8.33 -12.47 9.70
C ALA A 181 7.67 -13.83 9.42
N ASN A 182 6.58 -13.84 8.63
CA ASN A 182 5.86 -15.07 8.32
C ASN A 182 6.66 -16.02 7.42
N TYR A 183 7.49 -15.51 6.50
CA TYR A 183 8.41 -16.33 5.74
C TYR A 183 9.41 -17.04 6.66
N PHE A 184 10.10 -16.33 7.55
CA PHE A 184 11.03 -16.93 8.48
C PHE A 184 10.34 -17.88 9.48
N TRP A 185 9.12 -17.56 9.88
CA TRP A 185 8.31 -18.42 10.73
C TRP A 185 8.02 -19.78 10.07
N LEU A 186 7.53 -19.80 8.84
CA LEU A 186 7.30 -21.06 8.10
C LEU A 186 8.60 -21.79 7.79
N ARG A 187 9.66 -21.05 7.50
CA ARG A 187 10.98 -21.64 7.27
C ARG A 187 11.53 -22.31 8.52
N SER A 188 11.39 -21.69 9.69
CA SER A 188 11.79 -22.30 10.98
C SER A 188 11.02 -23.57 11.26
N GLN A 189 9.72 -23.57 10.99
CA GLN A 189 8.86 -24.73 11.11
C GLN A 189 9.34 -25.90 10.22
N ARG A 190 9.57 -25.63 8.94
CA ARG A 190 10.03 -26.64 7.99
C ARG A 190 11.39 -27.25 8.39
N VAL A 191 12.33 -26.40 8.83
CA VAL A 191 13.64 -26.87 9.32
C VAL A 191 13.49 -27.75 10.56
N ALA A 192 12.62 -27.37 11.49
CA ALA A 192 12.37 -28.14 12.72
C ALA A 192 11.69 -29.49 12.43
N GLU A 193 10.73 -29.53 11.51
CA GLU A 193 10.00 -30.76 11.14
C GLU A 193 10.88 -31.73 10.36
N SER A 194 11.70 -31.23 9.43
CA SER A 194 12.59 -32.05 8.62
C SER A 194 13.86 -32.52 9.37
N GLY A 195 14.19 -31.89 10.49
CA GLY A 195 15.43 -32.12 11.21
C GLY A 195 16.69 -31.74 10.41
N SER A 196 16.52 -30.91 9.35
CA SER A 196 17.60 -30.58 8.39
C SER A 196 18.58 -29.51 8.88
N GLY A 197 18.41 -29.00 10.12
CA GLY A 197 19.28 -27.96 10.66
C GLY A 197 18.75 -27.34 11.96
N ARG A 198 19.30 -26.19 12.31
CA ARG A 198 18.90 -25.43 13.49
C ARG A 198 17.79 -24.43 13.13
N PRO A 199 16.58 -24.51 13.73
CA PRO A 199 15.49 -23.57 13.47
C PRO A 199 15.67 -22.23 14.18
N GLU A 200 16.53 -22.15 15.22
CA GLU A 200 16.69 -20.99 16.08
C GLU A 200 17.02 -19.68 15.33
N PRO A 201 17.93 -19.62 14.35
CA PRO A 201 18.20 -18.39 13.60
C PRO A 201 16.95 -17.81 12.94
N TYR A 202 16.08 -18.69 12.42
CA TYR A 202 14.82 -18.27 11.80
C TYR A 202 13.81 -17.76 12.83
N TYR A 203 13.76 -18.34 14.05
CA TYR A 203 12.93 -17.79 15.15
C TYR A 203 13.35 -16.38 15.52
N TRP A 204 14.67 -16.14 15.61
CA TRP A 204 15.18 -14.82 15.99
C TRP A 204 14.95 -13.81 14.86
N ALA A 205 15.12 -14.22 13.61
CA ALA A 205 14.79 -13.38 12.45
C ALA A 205 13.28 -13.06 12.41
N THR A 206 12.41 -14.03 12.73
CA THR A 206 10.96 -13.78 12.87
C THR A 206 10.67 -12.77 13.96
N ALA A 207 11.28 -12.92 15.13
CA ALA A 207 11.09 -12.00 16.26
C ALA A 207 11.55 -10.58 15.91
N ALA A 208 12.73 -10.44 15.32
CA ALA A 208 13.25 -9.15 14.88
C ALA A 208 12.33 -8.49 13.81
N ALA A 209 11.85 -9.28 12.84
CA ALA A 209 10.94 -8.79 11.81
C ALA A 209 9.59 -8.33 12.41
N PHE A 210 9.03 -9.04 13.40
CA PHE A 210 7.83 -8.56 14.12
C PHE A 210 8.10 -7.29 14.93
N GLY A 211 9.28 -7.16 15.54
CA GLY A 211 9.69 -5.92 16.20
C GLY A 211 9.72 -4.73 15.23
N ALA A 212 10.32 -4.90 14.05
CA ALA A 212 10.35 -3.89 13.00
C ALA A 212 8.96 -3.62 12.40
N MET A 213 8.08 -4.63 12.30
CA MET A 213 6.69 -4.47 11.89
C MET A 213 5.94 -3.53 12.83
N LEU A 214 6.04 -3.75 14.14
CA LEU A 214 5.43 -2.90 15.17
C LEU A 214 6.05 -1.49 15.19
N ALA A 215 7.34 -1.38 14.88
CA ALA A 215 8.04 -0.10 14.72
C ALA A 215 7.70 0.62 13.40
N SER A 216 6.99 -0.03 12.48
CA SER A 216 6.46 0.59 11.27
C SER A 216 5.05 1.17 11.50
N LYS A 217 4.18 0.44 12.19
CA LYS A 217 2.82 0.88 12.53
C LYS A 217 2.32 0.17 13.79
N TYR A 218 1.69 0.91 14.71
CA TYR A 218 1.15 0.35 15.96
C TYR A 218 -0.11 -0.51 15.71
N LEU A 219 0.04 -1.63 15.00
CA LEU A 219 -1.03 -2.58 14.69
C LEU A 219 -0.72 -3.99 15.20
N PRO A 220 -0.78 -4.23 16.52
CA PRO A 220 -0.40 -5.51 17.12
C PRO A 220 -1.30 -6.69 16.69
N HIS A 221 -2.52 -6.44 16.21
CA HIS A 221 -3.43 -7.50 15.78
C HIS A 221 -2.89 -8.31 14.59
N PHE A 222 -1.99 -7.74 13.76
CA PHE A 222 -1.29 -8.48 12.70
C PHE A 222 -0.37 -9.58 13.26
N PHE A 223 0.28 -9.34 14.40
CA PHE A 223 0.99 -10.39 15.12
C PHE A 223 0.04 -11.52 15.54
N GLY A 224 -1.19 -11.19 15.93
CA GLY A 224 -2.24 -12.14 16.29
C GLY A 224 -2.57 -13.15 15.18
N ILE A 225 -2.44 -12.80 13.89
CA ILE A 225 -2.65 -13.71 12.76
C ILE A 225 -1.68 -14.91 12.84
N SER A 226 -0.39 -14.61 13.00
CA SER A 226 0.66 -15.63 13.08
C SER A 226 0.58 -16.45 14.36
N VAL A 227 0.24 -15.81 15.50
CA VAL A 227 0.03 -16.49 16.79
C VAL A 227 -1.17 -17.45 16.71
N SER A 228 -2.30 -17.02 16.11
CA SER A 228 -3.49 -17.87 15.93
C SER A 228 -3.16 -19.09 15.07
N TYR A 229 -2.45 -18.89 13.95
CA TYR A 229 -1.97 -19.99 13.11
C TYR A 229 -1.08 -20.96 13.92
N TYR A 230 -0.10 -20.44 14.67
CA TYR A 230 0.78 -21.25 15.52
C TYR A 230 -0.01 -22.08 16.53
N TRP A 231 -0.88 -21.45 17.32
CA TRP A 231 -1.61 -22.11 18.40
C TRP A 231 -2.59 -23.17 17.88
N ILE A 232 -3.32 -22.90 16.83
CA ILE A 232 -4.34 -23.80 16.30
C ILE A 232 -3.73 -24.95 15.51
N PHE A 233 -2.72 -24.70 14.68
CA PHE A 233 -2.19 -25.71 13.76
C PHE A 233 -0.86 -26.32 14.19
N GLN A 234 -0.06 -25.63 15.01
CA GLN A 234 1.22 -26.08 15.48
C GLN A 234 1.23 -26.46 16.95
N GLY A 235 0.50 -25.71 17.79
CA GLY A 235 0.44 -25.94 19.22
C GLY A 235 -0.49 -27.08 19.62
N ILE A 236 -1.67 -27.22 18.95
CA ILE A 236 -2.65 -28.27 19.22
C ILE A 236 -2.24 -29.60 18.59
N LYS A 237 -1.81 -29.60 17.34
CA LYS A 237 -1.21 -30.78 16.71
C LYS A 237 0.16 -31.04 17.34
N ALA A 238 0.41 -32.29 17.76
CA ALA A 238 1.69 -32.69 18.36
C ALA A 238 2.79 -32.72 17.29
N THR A 239 3.24 -31.57 16.83
CA THR A 239 4.35 -31.43 15.91
C THR A 239 5.69 -31.39 16.64
N ARG A 240 6.79 -31.75 15.99
CA ARG A 240 8.16 -31.62 16.53
C ARG A 240 8.54 -30.17 16.77
N TRP A 241 7.85 -29.23 16.13
CA TRP A 241 8.12 -27.82 16.22
C TRP A 241 7.31 -27.19 17.36
N ARG A 242 7.97 -27.05 18.51
CA ARG A 242 7.41 -26.36 19.69
C ARG A 242 8.46 -25.44 20.27
N LEU A 243 8.11 -24.16 20.41
CA LEU A 243 8.89 -23.22 21.19
C LEU A 243 8.70 -23.54 22.68
N GLY A 244 9.75 -24.01 23.33
CA GLY A 244 9.74 -24.17 24.79
C GLY A 244 9.70 -22.81 25.50
N ARG A 245 9.32 -22.81 26.79
CA ARG A 245 9.15 -21.58 27.61
C ARG A 245 10.34 -20.61 27.50
N ARG A 246 11.58 -21.12 27.60
CA ARG A 246 12.81 -20.30 27.49
C ARG A 246 12.97 -19.63 26.13
N ARG A 247 12.64 -20.33 25.05
CA ARG A 247 12.73 -19.78 23.67
C ARG A 247 11.70 -18.68 23.43
N TRP A 248 10.51 -18.77 24.03
CA TRP A 248 9.52 -17.70 23.97
C TRP A 248 10.01 -16.43 24.66
N LEU A 249 10.69 -16.54 25.81
CA LEU A 249 11.27 -15.38 26.47
C LEU A 249 12.32 -14.70 25.59
N ILE A 250 13.22 -15.49 24.97
CA ILE A 250 14.21 -14.95 24.05
C ILE A 250 13.54 -14.33 22.81
N PHE A 251 12.49 -14.97 22.28
CA PHE A 251 11.73 -14.46 21.14
C PHE A 251 11.15 -13.06 21.45
N PHE A 252 10.47 -12.89 22.56
CA PHE A 252 9.93 -11.59 22.95
C PHE A 252 11.01 -10.56 23.30
N ALA A 253 12.13 -11.00 23.87
CA ALA A 253 13.26 -10.11 24.14
C ALA A 253 13.88 -9.57 22.82
N VAL A 254 14.09 -10.46 21.82
CA VAL A 254 14.60 -10.05 20.50
C VAL A 254 13.58 -9.15 19.79
N MET A 255 12.28 -9.47 19.85
CA MET A 255 11.22 -8.65 19.27
C MET A 255 11.17 -7.25 19.90
N GLY A 256 11.24 -7.17 21.25
CA GLY A 256 11.26 -5.92 21.99
C GLY A 256 12.52 -5.10 21.69
N ALA A 257 13.69 -5.73 21.64
CA ALA A 257 14.95 -5.06 21.29
C ALA A 257 14.89 -4.49 19.87
N ALA A 258 14.44 -5.27 18.88
CA ALA A 258 14.27 -4.80 17.51
C ALA A 258 13.26 -3.64 17.42
N PHE A 259 12.16 -3.73 18.13
CA PHE A 259 11.18 -2.64 18.22
C PHE A 259 11.81 -1.36 18.77
N LEU A 260 12.54 -1.43 19.92
CA LEU A 260 13.16 -0.28 20.54
C LEU A 260 14.29 0.33 19.67
N ILE A 261 15.07 -0.49 19.00
CA ILE A 261 16.11 -0.03 18.07
C ILE A 261 15.48 0.72 16.89
N CYS A 262 14.39 0.20 16.35
CA CYS A 262 13.71 0.79 15.20
C CYS A 262 12.74 1.94 15.57
N ASN A 263 12.36 2.06 16.84
CA ASN A 263 11.42 3.07 17.32
C ASN A 263 11.83 3.62 18.71
N PRO A 264 13.04 4.21 18.84
CA PRO A 264 13.50 4.75 20.13
C PRO A 264 12.63 5.91 20.64
N THR A 265 11.90 6.60 19.79
CA THR A 265 10.99 7.70 20.18
C THR A 265 9.88 7.25 21.12
N ILE A 266 9.56 5.95 21.20
CA ILE A 266 8.61 5.40 22.16
C ILE A 266 9.02 5.65 23.62
N LEU A 267 10.30 5.90 23.88
CA LEU A 267 10.83 6.22 25.21
C LEU A 267 10.62 7.69 25.62
N LEU A 268 10.20 8.55 24.68
CA LEU A 268 9.94 9.96 24.95
C LEU A 268 8.54 10.15 25.55
N PRO A 269 8.38 10.87 26.67
CA PRO A 269 7.07 11.16 27.27
C PRO A 269 6.11 11.87 26.30
N GLN A 270 6.63 12.75 25.45
CA GLN A 270 5.87 13.50 24.45
C GLN A 270 5.23 12.57 23.40
N THR A 271 5.90 11.48 23.01
CA THR A 271 5.31 10.47 22.12
C THR A 271 4.03 9.86 22.70
N TRP A 272 4.01 9.59 23.99
CA TRP A 272 2.81 9.08 24.68
C TRP A 272 1.71 10.13 24.77
N HIS A 273 2.07 11.41 24.89
CA HIS A 273 1.10 12.51 24.85
C HIS A 273 0.43 12.56 23.47
N GLU A 274 1.20 12.61 22.38
CA GLU A 274 0.70 12.61 21.00
C GLU A 274 -0.23 11.40 20.72
N MET A 275 0.19 10.21 21.13
CA MET A 275 -0.62 8.99 20.98
C MET A 275 -1.97 9.10 21.71
N ARG A 276 -2.00 9.71 22.91
CA ARG A 276 -3.25 9.89 23.68
C ARG A 276 -4.17 10.92 23.03
N VAL A 277 -3.62 12.03 22.53
CA VAL A 277 -4.38 13.05 21.82
C VAL A 277 -5.02 12.43 20.59
N PHE A 278 -4.25 11.75 19.76
CA PHE A 278 -4.75 11.06 18.56
C PHE A 278 -5.84 10.03 18.89
N ALA A 279 -5.64 9.20 19.93
CA ALA A 279 -6.64 8.22 20.35
C ALA A 279 -7.92 8.87 20.91
N GLY A 280 -7.81 10.07 21.49
CA GLY A 280 -8.93 10.84 22.07
C GLY A 280 -9.87 11.42 21.03
N GLU A 281 -9.39 11.72 19.83
CA GLU A 281 -10.19 12.32 18.75
C GLU A 281 -11.30 11.39 18.22
N LYS A 282 -11.20 10.09 18.41
CA LYS A 282 -12.19 9.05 18.07
C LYS A 282 -12.60 9.00 16.58
N ARG A 283 -12.07 9.87 15.75
CA ARG A 283 -12.31 9.92 14.30
C ARG A 283 -10.99 9.82 13.55
N ILE A 284 -11.07 9.38 12.30
CA ILE A 284 -9.94 9.27 11.41
C ILE A 284 -10.09 10.36 10.35
N GLY A 285 -9.26 11.40 10.43
CA GLY A 285 -9.31 12.53 9.51
C GLY A 285 -10.52 13.44 9.76
N HIS A 286 -11.11 13.95 8.68
CA HIS A 286 -12.20 14.93 8.70
C HIS A 286 -13.56 14.33 9.11
N ASP A 287 -14.61 15.17 9.18
CA ASP A 287 -15.94 14.81 9.64
C ASP A 287 -16.69 13.83 8.74
N ALA A 288 -16.28 13.72 7.47
CA ALA A 288 -16.88 12.83 6.49
C ALA A 288 -15.83 12.20 5.56
N TYR A 289 -16.26 11.16 4.84
CA TYR A 289 -15.57 10.55 3.70
C TYR A 289 -16.57 10.35 2.57
N GLU A 290 -16.24 10.83 1.38
CA GLU A 290 -17.06 10.63 0.20
C GLU A 290 -16.81 9.24 -0.40
N PHE A 291 -17.88 8.45 -0.53
CA PHE A 291 -17.86 7.15 -1.16
C PHE A 291 -19.03 7.02 -2.14
N MET A 292 -18.74 6.80 -3.41
CA MET A 292 -19.72 6.67 -4.48
C MET A 292 -20.70 7.88 -4.54
N GLY A 293 -20.18 9.09 -4.35
CA GLY A 293 -20.96 10.35 -4.37
C GLY A 293 -21.79 10.62 -3.12
N THR A 294 -21.66 9.80 -2.07
CA THR A 294 -22.38 9.99 -0.80
C THR A 294 -21.37 10.24 0.33
N LEU A 295 -21.67 11.18 1.21
CA LEU A 295 -20.88 11.46 2.40
C LEU A 295 -21.26 10.55 3.56
N TYR A 296 -20.25 9.92 4.15
CA TYR A 296 -20.38 9.05 5.32
C TYR A 296 -19.50 9.52 6.46
N ARG A 297 -19.96 9.35 7.70
CA ARG A 297 -19.12 9.57 8.89
C ARG A 297 -17.98 8.55 8.93
N ASN A 298 -16.74 9.03 8.95
CA ASN A 298 -15.55 8.18 8.94
C ASN A 298 -14.95 8.03 10.34
N GLN A 299 -15.63 7.28 11.21
CA GLN A 299 -15.22 7.06 12.60
C GLN A 299 -15.10 5.57 12.89
N VAL A 300 -13.96 5.14 13.46
CA VAL A 300 -13.68 3.72 13.79
C VAL A 300 -14.76 3.13 14.68
N THR A 301 -15.22 3.89 15.68
CA THR A 301 -16.15 3.44 16.72
C THR A 301 -17.61 3.31 16.25
N LEU A 302 -17.94 3.82 15.08
CA LEU A 302 -19.33 3.76 14.57
C LEU A 302 -19.72 2.38 14.02
N TRP A 303 -18.75 1.48 13.90
CA TRP A 303 -18.98 0.14 13.35
C TRP A 303 -19.80 0.21 12.06
N LEU A 304 -20.83 -0.62 11.94
CA LEU A 304 -21.71 -0.67 10.75
C LEU A 304 -22.53 0.61 10.49
N LYS A 305 -22.53 1.58 11.42
CA LYS A 305 -23.21 2.89 11.27
C LYS A 305 -22.32 3.97 10.63
N GLY A 306 -21.05 3.70 10.39
CA GLY A 306 -20.10 4.58 9.69
C GLY A 306 -20.04 4.29 8.19
N MET A 307 -18.82 4.13 7.70
CA MET A 307 -18.59 3.71 6.30
C MET A 307 -19.23 2.37 5.98
N PRO A 308 -19.84 2.19 4.79
CA PRO A 308 -20.54 0.97 4.39
C PRO A 308 -19.68 -0.29 4.52
N TRP A 309 -20.28 -1.40 4.94
CA TRP A 309 -19.61 -2.67 5.09
C TRP A 309 -19.00 -3.19 3.77
N TYR A 310 -19.61 -2.86 2.63
CA TYR A 310 -19.18 -3.31 1.30
C TYR A 310 -18.06 -2.46 0.68
N PHE A 311 -17.52 -1.46 1.38
CA PHE A 311 -16.49 -0.54 0.90
C PHE A 311 -15.28 -1.27 0.25
N TYR A 312 -14.68 -2.23 0.95
CA TYR A 312 -13.52 -2.95 0.42
C TYR A 312 -13.87 -3.99 -0.65
N TYR A 313 -15.11 -4.49 -0.66
CA TYR A 313 -15.58 -5.38 -1.74
C TYR A 313 -15.76 -4.61 -3.05
N VAL A 314 -16.28 -3.39 -2.98
CA VAL A 314 -16.33 -2.45 -4.12
C VAL A 314 -14.91 -2.08 -4.56
N PHE A 315 -14.00 -1.80 -3.62
CA PHE A 315 -12.60 -1.55 -3.94
C PHE A 315 -11.99 -2.73 -4.71
N MET A 316 -12.11 -3.95 -4.20
CA MET A 316 -11.64 -5.15 -4.89
C MET A 316 -12.26 -5.30 -6.29
N GLY A 317 -13.57 -5.11 -6.41
CA GLY A 317 -14.31 -5.30 -7.66
C GLY A 317 -13.91 -4.30 -8.74
N PHE A 318 -13.61 -3.05 -8.38
CA PHE A 318 -13.42 -1.96 -9.34
C PHE A 318 -11.95 -1.48 -9.47
N LYS A 319 -11.13 -1.69 -8.44
CA LYS A 319 -9.73 -1.23 -8.41
C LYS A 319 -8.70 -2.33 -8.68
N LEU A 320 -9.10 -3.58 -8.78
CA LEU A 320 -8.24 -4.67 -9.25
C LEU A 320 -8.60 -5.06 -10.69
N PRO A 321 -7.63 -5.50 -11.51
CA PRO A 321 -7.92 -6.01 -12.86
C PRO A 321 -8.90 -7.19 -12.81
N VAL A 322 -9.92 -7.19 -13.68
CA VAL A 322 -11.01 -8.19 -13.67
C VAL A 322 -10.50 -9.65 -13.68
N PRO A 323 -9.50 -10.04 -14.50
CA PRO A 323 -8.98 -11.40 -14.46
C PRO A 323 -8.35 -11.79 -13.11
N VAL A 324 -7.79 -10.81 -12.37
CA VAL A 324 -7.25 -11.05 -11.01
C VAL A 324 -8.38 -11.32 -10.03
N VAL A 325 -9.47 -10.53 -10.11
CA VAL A 325 -10.68 -10.74 -9.27
C VAL A 325 -11.29 -12.10 -9.54
N LEU A 326 -11.47 -12.48 -10.80
CA LEU A 326 -12.02 -13.80 -11.18
C LEU A 326 -11.10 -14.94 -10.70
N SER A 327 -9.79 -14.77 -10.84
CA SER A 327 -8.81 -15.74 -10.34
C SER A 327 -8.84 -15.88 -8.82
N PHE A 328 -9.04 -14.79 -8.09
CA PHE A 328 -9.25 -14.80 -6.63
C PHE A 328 -10.51 -15.59 -6.26
N LEU A 329 -11.65 -15.35 -6.95
CA LEU A 329 -12.90 -16.08 -6.70
C LEU A 329 -12.77 -17.58 -6.96
N VAL A 330 -11.96 -17.99 -7.94
CA VAL A 330 -11.63 -19.40 -8.19
C VAL A 330 -10.69 -19.95 -7.12
N GLY A 331 -9.68 -19.15 -6.70
CA GLY A 331 -8.66 -19.56 -5.72
C GLY A 331 -9.21 -19.74 -4.31
N LEU A 332 -10.13 -18.87 -3.89
CA LEU A 332 -10.66 -18.85 -2.52
C LEU A 332 -11.25 -20.20 -2.06
N PRO A 333 -12.18 -20.84 -2.77
CA PRO A 333 -12.71 -22.16 -2.36
C PRO A 333 -11.65 -23.26 -2.41
N LEU A 334 -10.59 -23.11 -3.21
CA LEU A 334 -9.52 -24.09 -3.27
C LEU A 334 -8.67 -24.12 -2.00
N LEU A 335 -8.55 -23.02 -1.26
CA LEU A 335 -7.82 -22.97 0.00
C LEU A 335 -8.42 -23.87 1.09
N PHE A 336 -9.68 -24.29 0.96
CA PHE A 336 -10.28 -25.23 1.89
C PHE A 336 -9.93 -26.70 1.60
N ARG A 337 -9.23 -26.97 0.49
CA ARG A 337 -8.82 -28.34 0.13
C ARG A 337 -7.55 -28.76 0.85
N GLU A 338 -7.55 -29.95 1.44
CA GLU A 338 -6.42 -30.49 2.23
C GLU A 338 -5.11 -30.63 1.45
N ARG A 339 -5.17 -30.80 0.13
CA ARG A 339 -4.00 -30.96 -0.74
C ARG A 339 -2.98 -29.82 -0.64
N PHE A 340 -3.38 -28.63 -0.16
CA PHE A 340 -2.49 -27.47 0.00
C PHE A 340 -1.75 -27.44 1.34
N GLY A 341 -1.92 -28.46 2.19
CA GLY A 341 -1.23 -28.54 3.48
C GLY A 341 -1.71 -27.48 4.49
N ASP A 342 -1.16 -27.49 5.68
CA ASP A 342 -1.59 -26.64 6.77
C ASP A 342 -1.20 -25.16 6.60
N GLY A 343 -0.19 -24.85 5.78
CA GLY A 343 0.19 -23.45 5.48
C GLY A 343 -0.93 -22.59 4.89
N ARG A 344 -1.92 -23.20 4.21
CA ARG A 344 -3.12 -22.52 3.68
C ARG A 344 -3.91 -21.77 4.76
N PHE A 345 -3.87 -22.26 6.01
CA PHE A 345 -4.58 -21.64 7.11
C PHE A 345 -3.98 -20.31 7.55
N LEU A 346 -2.68 -20.09 7.33
CA LEU A 346 -2.08 -18.76 7.52
C LEU A 346 -2.74 -17.74 6.59
N ILE A 347 -2.98 -18.13 5.33
CA ILE A 347 -3.64 -17.29 4.32
C ILE A 347 -5.12 -17.05 4.70
N LEU A 348 -5.84 -18.10 5.13
CA LEU A 348 -7.24 -17.99 5.56
C LEU A 348 -7.38 -17.13 6.83
N PHE A 349 -6.49 -17.28 7.83
CA PHE A 349 -6.49 -16.43 9.01
C PHE A 349 -6.16 -14.98 8.67
N TRP A 350 -5.19 -14.75 7.78
CA TRP A 350 -4.90 -13.39 7.34
C TRP A 350 -6.12 -12.74 6.70
N MET A 351 -6.81 -13.42 5.79
CA MET A 351 -8.08 -12.92 5.24
C MET A 351 -9.12 -12.68 6.32
N LEU A 352 -9.38 -13.66 7.20
CA LEU A 352 -10.38 -13.54 8.26
C LEU A 352 -10.09 -12.37 9.20
N PHE A 353 -8.85 -12.28 9.73
CA PHE A 353 -8.46 -11.24 10.69
C PHE A 353 -8.34 -9.85 10.07
N TRP A 354 -8.28 -9.76 8.74
CA TRP A 354 -8.34 -8.48 8.06
C TRP A 354 -9.78 -8.15 7.61
N PHE A 355 -10.43 -9.01 6.82
CA PHE A 355 -11.74 -8.69 6.26
C PHE A 355 -12.82 -8.54 7.34
N MET A 356 -12.85 -9.39 8.36
CA MET A 356 -13.87 -9.32 9.41
C MET A 356 -13.87 -7.97 10.14
N PRO A 357 -12.77 -7.49 10.78
CA PRO A 357 -12.79 -6.21 11.47
C PRO A 357 -12.96 -5.02 10.52
N PHE A 358 -12.29 -5.03 9.36
CA PHE A 358 -12.38 -3.93 8.40
C PHE A 358 -13.72 -3.86 7.66
N THR A 359 -14.48 -4.94 7.58
CA THR A 359 -15.86 -4.94 7.08
C THR A 359 -16.78 -4.21 8.04
N VAL A 360 -16.69 -4.47 9.34
CA VAL A 360 -17.63 -3.93 10.34
C VAL A 360 -17.21 -2.58 10.92
N MET A 361 -15.92 -2.21 10.86
CA MET A 361 -15.39 -0.95 11.35
C MET A 361 -15.97 0.24 10.59
N GLY A 362 -16.35 1.31 11.31
CA GLY A 362 -16.98 2.49 10.72
C GLY A 362 -16.02 3.46 10.04
N GLY A 363 -14.73 3.41 10.33
CA GLY A 363 -13.69 4.25 9.71
C GLY A 363 -12.89 3.48 8.68
N LYS A 364 -12.86 3.93 7.41
CA LYS A 364 -12.22 3.23 6.31
C LYS A 364 -11.45 4.18 5.39
N PHE A 365 -10.31 3.69 4.87
CA PHE A 365 -9.56 4.28 3.76
C PHE A 365 -9.08 3.18 2.83
N THR A 366 -8.99 3.46 1.53
CA THR A 366 -8.55 2.44 0.56
C THR A 366 -7.13 1.97 0.81
N ARG A 367 -6.24 2.85 1.33
CA ARG A 367 -4.85 2.49 1.67
C ARG A 367 -4.74 1.36 2.70
N TYR A 368 -5.73 1.14 3.55
CA TYR A 368 -5.73 0.00 4.47
C TYR A 368 -5.78 -1.34 3.74
N PHE A 369 -6.28 -1.35 2.50
CA PHE A 369 -6.26 -2.55 1.66
C PHE A 369 -4.85 -2.99 1.26
N THR A 370 -3.83 -2.14 1.39
CA THR A 370 -2.41 -2.52 1.24
C THR A 370 -2.07 -3.78 2.04
N MET A 371 -2.65 -3.89 3.24
CA MET A 371 -2.43 -5.01 4.15
C MET A 371 -3.14 -6.31 3.73
N ALA A 372 -4.22 -6.22 2.95
CA ALA A 372 -4.96 -7.37 2.42
C ALA A 372 -4.51 -7.77 1.00
N LEU A 373 -3.97 -6.82 0.24
CA LEU A 373 -3.65 -7.03 -1.17
C LEU A 373 -2.74 -8.25 -1.40
N PRO A 374 -1.65 -8.48 -0.63
CA PRO A 374 -0.80 -9.65 -0.84
C PRO A 374 -1.56 -10.98 -0.72
N VAL A 375 -2.44 -11.11 0.29
CA VAL A 375 -3.20 -12.36 0.49
C VAL A 375 -4.24 -12.56 -0.60
N VAL A 376 -4.83 -11.49 -1.13
CA VAL A 376 -5.72 -11.53 -2.29
C VAL A 376 -4.98 -12.00 -3.54
N LEU A 377 -3.79 -11.45 -3.80
CA LEU A 377 -2.99 -11.81 -4.98
C LEU A 377 -2.41 -13.23 -4.87
N ILE A 378 -1.99 -13.68 -3.68
CA ILE A 378 -1.56 -15.08 -3.46
C ILE A 378 -2.73 -16.03 -3.74
N THR A 379 -3.94 -15.71 -3.26
CA THR A 379 -5.14 -16.50 -3.51
C THR A 379 -5.52 -16.50 -5.00
N ALA A 380 -5.41 -15.37 -5.68
CA ALA A 380 -5.60 -15.28 -7.12
C ALA A 380 -4.58 -16.16 -7.88
N ALA A 381 -3.31 -16.17 -7.46
CA ALA A 381 -2.28 -17.02 -8.05
C ALA A 381 -2.58 -18.52 -7.91
N VAL A 382 -3.17 -18.95 -6.77
CA VAL A 382 -3.70 -20.33 -6.62
C VAL A 382 -4.78 -20.61 -7.65
N GLY A 383 -5.70 -19.66 -7.87
CA GLY A 383 -6.74 -19.76 -8.90
C GLY A 383 -6.19 -19.86 -10.32
N VAL A 384 -5.22 -19.00 -10.67
CA VAL A 384 -4.54 -19.03 -11.98
C VAL A 384 -3.84 -20.35 -12.22
N SER A 385 -3.08 -20.84 -11.23
CA SER A 385 -2.39 -22.13 -11.32
C SER A 385 -3.38 -23.28 -11.53
N PHE A 386 -4.51 -23.25 -10.80
CA PHE A 386 -5.57 -24.26 -10.97
C PHE A 386 -6.21 -24.21 -12.36
N MET A 387 -6.60 -23.03 -12.84
CA MET A 387 -7.17 -22.86 -14.19
C MET A 387 -6.18 -23.28 -15.28
N GLY A 388 -4.89 -22.98 -15.11
CA GLY A 388 -3.84 -23.43 -16.01
C GLY A 388 -3.69 -24.95 -16.04
N GLN A 389 -3.77 -25.63 -14.89
CA GLN A 389 -3.76 -27.09 -14.81
C GLN A 389 -5.01 -27.69 -15.45
N TRP A 390 -6.18 -27.11 -15.20
CA TRP A 390 -7.43 -27.55 -15.81
C TRP A 390 -7.39 -27.42 -17.35
N LEU A 391 -6.90 -26.28 -17.85
CA LEU A 391 -6.73 -26.06 -19.29
C LEU A 391 -5.75 -27.08 -19.90
N ARG A 392 -4.62 -27.36 -19.23
CA ARG A 392 -3.68 -28.41 -19.64
C ARG A 392 -4.37 -29.77 -19.79
N LEU A 393 -5.22 -30.15 -18.81
CA LEU A 393 -5.98 -31.41 -18.86
C LEU A 393 -7.04 -31.41 -19.97
N ALA A 394 -7.71 -30.28 -20.22
CA ALA A 394 -8.66 -30.15 -21.31
C ALA A 394 -7.98 -30.31 -22.68
N VAL A 395 -6.84 -29.65 -22.88
CA VAL A 395 -6.02 -29.78 -24.10
C VAL A 395 -5.48 -31.21 -24.27
N ALA A 396 -5.14 -31.90 -23.17
CA ALA A 396 -4.67 -33.28 -23.20
C ALA A 396 -5.71 -34.28 -23.70
N ARG A 397 -7.00 -33.94 -23.65
CA ARG A 397 -8.10 -34.77 -24.21
C ARG A 397 -8.20 -34.64 -25.72
N LEU A 398 -7.67 -33.57 -26.29
CA LEU A 398 -7.77 -33.25 -27.72
C LEU A 398 -6.45 -33.48 -28.47
N PHE A 399 -5.32 -33.36 -27.77
CA PHE A 399 -3.98 -33.38 -28.35
C PHE A 399 -3.00 -34.13 -27.47
N ASP A 400 -2.17 -35.00 -28.04
CA ASP A 400 -1.15 -35.76 -27.32
C ASP A 400 0.15 -34.98 -27.04
N SER A 401 0.34 -33.84 -27.72
CA SER A 401 1.56 -33.04 -27.63
C SER A 401 1.74 -32.39 -26.24
N GLU A 402 2.75 -32.81 -25.49
CA GLU A 402 3.11 -32.18 -24.18
C GLU A 402 3.53 -30.71 -24.34
N ALA A 403 4.15 -30.36 -25.47
CA ALA A 403 4.50 -28.99 -25.78
C ALA A 403 3.27 -28.10 -25.86
N LEU A 404 2.20 -28.55 -26.56
CA LEU A 404 0.95 -27.80 -26.71
C LEU A 404 0.23 -27.64 -25.36
N LYS A 405 0.21 -28.68 -24.52
CA LYS A 405 -0.39 -28.65 -23.17
C LYS A 405 0.30 -27.61 -22.27
N ASN A 406 1.64 -27.57 -22.29
CA ASN A 406 2.42 -26.60 -21.52
C ASN A 406 2.32 -25.19 -22.08
N TYR A 407 2.27 -25.04 -23.42
CA TYR A 407 2.06 -23.78 -24.10
C TYR A 407 0.70 -23.16 -23.74
N ALA A 408 -0.39 -23.93 -23.80
CA ALA A 408 -1.73 -23.45 -23.42
C ALA A 408 -1.78 -22.92 -21.98
N ARG A 409 -1.13 -23.64 -21.05
CA ARG A 409 -1.00 -23.19 -19.66
C ARG A 409 -0.21 -21.90 -19.54
N ALA A 410 0.94 -21.81 -20.21
CA ALA A 410 1.78 -20.60 -20.19
C ALA A 410 1.02 -19.39 -20.77
N VAL A 411 0.32 -19.57 -21.89
CA VAL A 411 -0.50 -18.52 -22.51
C VAL A 411 -1.59 -18.02 -21.56
N LEU A 412 -2.28 -18.90 -20.82
CA LEU A 412 -3.27 -18.46 -19.82
C LEU A 412 -2.62 -17.60 -18.73
N VAL A 413 -1.48 -18.03 -18.18
CA VAL A 413 -0.77 -17.27 -17.14
C VAL A 413 -0.35 -15.90 -17.68
N LEU A 414 0.23 -15.86 -18.89
CA LEU A 414 0.66 -14.61 -19.52
C LEU A 414 -0.52 -13.68 -19.82
N LEU A 415 -1.65 -14.22 -20.28
CA LEU A 415 -2.87 -13.44 -20.49
C LEU A 415 -3.34 -12.81 -19.19
N VAL A 416 -3.43 -13.58 -18.07
CA VAL A 416 -3.84 -13.01 -16.78
C VAL A 416 -2.87 -11.93 -16.31
N LEU A 417 -1.55 -12.10 -16.51
CA LEU A 417 -0.55 -11.10 -16.13
C LEU A 417 -0.53 -9.87 -17.05
N ALA A 418 -0.93 -10.00 -18.31
CA ALA A 418 -1.00 -8.89 -19.24
C ALA A 418 -2.01 -7.81 -18.82
N PHE A 419 -3.09 -8.18 -18.14
CA PHE A 419 -4.10 -7.23 -17.68
C PHE A 419 -3.59 -6.26 -16.61
N PRO A 420 -2.98 -6.69 -15.49
CA PRO A 420 -2.40 -5.75 -14.52
C PRO A 420 -1.22 -4.97 -15.11
N ALA A 421 -0.43 -5.54 -16.02
CA ALA A 421 0.63 -4.82 -16.72
C ALA A 421 0.04 -3.68 -17.57
N TYR A 422 -0.95 -3.98 -18.41
CA TYR A 422 -1.66 -2.98 -19.22
C TYR A 422 -2.33 -1.92 -18.31
N ALA A 423 -3.03 -2.35 -17.27
CA ALA A 423 -3.67 -1.46 -16.31
C ALA A 423 -2.67 -0.45 -15.73
N SER A 424 -1.51 -0.92 -15.26
CA SER A 424 -0.49 -0.05 -14.68
C SER A 424 0.14 0.91 -15.70
N ILE A 425 0.44 0.44 -16.90
CA ILE A 425 1.00 1.30 -17.96
C ILE A 425 -0.01 2.36 -18.40
N SER A 426 -1.29 2.01 -18.53
CA SER A 426 -2.34 2.90 -19.03
C SER A 426 -2.66 4.08 -18.09
N VAL A 427 -2.41 3.94 -16.79
CA VAL A 427 -2.73 4.97 -15.78
C VAL A 427 -1.49 5.66 -15.21
N ALA A 428 -0.28 5.24 -15.61
CA ALA A 428 0.95 5.85 -15.11
C ALA A 428 0.99 7.36 -15.43
N PRO A 429 1.47 8.20 -14.51
CA PRO A 429 1.92 7.93 -13.15
C PRO A 429 0.81 7.93 -12.08
N HIS A 430 -0.46 8.11 -12.46
CA HIS A 430 -1.63 8.32 -11.59
C HIS A 430 -2.32 7.00 -11.22
N TYR A 431 -1.57 6.05 -10.67
CA TYR A 431 -2.04 4.66 -10.43
C TYR A 431 -3.29 4.57 -9.54
N ARG A 432 -3.52 5.54 -8.63
CA ARG A 432 -4.72 5.59 -7.78
C ARG A 432 -6.01 5.76 -8.57
N LEU A 433 -5.94 6.41 -9.74
CA LEU A 433 -7.09 6.62 -10.61
C LEU A 433 -7.50 5.37 -11.41
N TYR A 434 -6.70 4.30 -11.38
CA TYR A 434 -7.09 3.07 -12.07
C TYR A 434 -8.48 2.61 -11.62
N THR A 435 -9.33 2.38 -12.61
CA THR A 435 -10.67 1.78 -12.45
C THR A 435 -10.87 0.80 -13.59
N ASN A 436 -11.26 -0.42 -13.28
CA ASN A 436 -11.44 -1.45 -14.30
C ASN A 436 -12.74 -1.24 -15.09
N VAL A 437 -12.99 -2.09 -16.10
CA VAL A 437 -14.16 -1.97 -16.96
C VAL A 437 -15.49 -2.18 -16.22
N LEU A 438 -15.54 -2.96 -15.16
CA LEU A 438 -16.74 -3.14 -14.32
C LEU A 438 -17.06 -1.87 -13.54
N GLY A 439 -16.05 -1.09 -13.16
CA GLY A 439 -16.19 0.21 -12.54
C GLY A 439 -16.30 1.37 -13.54
N GLY A 440 -16.44 1.12 -14.86
CA GLY A 440 -16.59 2.14 -15.90
C GLY A 440 -15.28 2.77 -16.40
N GLY A 441 -14.12 2.18 -16.08
CA GLY A 441 -12.83 2.61 -16.61
C GLY A 441 -12.48 4.08 -16.29
N TRP A 442 -11.86 4.77 -17.27
CA TRP A 442 -11.43 6.17 -17.13
C TRP A 442 -12.60 7.16 -16.89
N GLU A 443 -13.78 6.88 -17.41
CA GLU A 443 -14.96 7.75 -17.28
C GLU A 443 -15.44 7.87 -15.83
N ARG A 444 -15.18 6.85 -15.02
CA ARG A 444 -15.54 6.78 -13.60
C ARG A 444 -14.35 6.87 -12.66
N ALA A 445 -13.14 7.11 -13.18
CA ALA A 445 -11.96 7.31 -12.36
C ALA A 445 -12.16 8.54 -11.45
N GLY A 446 -11.79 8.42 -10.19
CA GLY A 446 -12.01 9.47 -9.18
C GLY A 446 -13.44 9.59 -8.65
N SER A 447 -14.37 8.66 -8.99
CA SER A 447 -15.78 8.76 -8.58
C SER A 447 -16.15 7.82 -7.43
N TYR A 448 -15.34 6.82 -7.13
CA TYR A 448 -15.67 5.84 -6.10
C TYR A 448 -15.09 6.18 -4.73
N PHE A 449 -13.83 6.62 -4.69
CA PHE A 449 -13.07 6.90 -3.49
C PHE A 449 -12.30 8.22 -3.64
N PRO A 450 -12.97 9.36 -3.90
CA PRO A 450 -12.30 10.59 -4.32
C PRO A 450 -11.18 11.02 -3.38
N HIS A 451 -11.38 10.92 -2.06
CA HIS A 451 -10.37 11.27 -1.07
C HIS A 451 -9.05 10.52 -1.26
N ASP A 452 -9.10 9.20 -1.46
CA ASP A 452 -7.90 8.38 -1.64
C ASP A 452 -7.41 8.36 -3.10
N GLU A 453 -8.31 8.51 -4.08
CA GLU A 453 -7.97 8.50 -5.51
C GLU A 453 -7.20 9.75 -5.90
N PHE A 454 -7.58 10.92 -5.41
CA PHE A 454 -6.89 12.18 -5.68
C PHE A 454 -5.75 12.45 -4.68
N TYR A 455 -5.98 12.24 -3.38
CA TYR A 455 -4.98 12.31 -2.33
C TYR A 455 -4.13 13.59 -2.39
N ASP A 456 -4.74 14.73 -2.64
CA ASP A 456 -4.15 16.08 -2.80
C ASP A 456 -3.12 16.22 -3.94
N ALA A 457 -2.95 15.24 -4.79
CA ALA A 457 -1.89 15.17 -5.79
C ALA A 457 -1.82 16.40 -6.73
N SER A 458 -2.96 17.08 -6.94
CA SER A 458 -3.10 18.26 -7.81
C SER A 458 -2.86 19.60 -7.11
N VAL A 459 -2.74 19.64 -5.78
CA VAL A 459 -2.65 20.89 -5.00
C VAL A 459 -1.41 21.69 -5.38
N ARG A 460 -0.25 21.04 -5.51
CA ARG A 460 0.99 21.72 -5.95
C ARG A 460 0.79 22.48 -7.27
N ASP A 461 0.19 21.84 -8.24
CA ASP A 461 0.02 22.41 -9.57
C ASP A 461 -1.05 23.50 -9.54
N GLY A 462 -2.14 23.34 -8.74
CA GLY A 462 -3.11 24.40 -8.48
C GLY A 462 -2.51 25.63 -7.82
N VAL A 463 -1.63 25.46 -6.85
CA VAL A 463 -0.91 26.58 -6.20
C VAL A 463 -0.01 27.31 -7.20
N ARG A 464 0.68 26.58 -8.09
CA ARG A 464 1.52 27.19 -9.12
C ARG A 464 0.71 28.17 -10.00
N GLU A 465 -0.50 27.81 -10.39
CA GLU A 465 -1.38 28.67 -11.18
C GLU A 465 -1.85 29.89 -10.36
N ILE A 466 -2.22 29.69 -9.09
CA ILE A 466 -2.66 30.79 -8.21
C ILE A 466 -1.57 31.79 -7.96
N VAL A 467 -0.35 31.35 -7.74
CA VAL A 467 0.83 32.22 -7.53
C VAL A 467 1.01 33.22 -8.67
N ALA A 468 0.67 32.82 -9.90
CA ALA A 468 0.74 33.67 -11.09
C ALA A 468 -0.44 34.68 -11.17
N LEU A 469 -1.59 34.36 -10.60
CA LEU A 469 -2.82 35.13 -10.72
C LEU A 469 -3.11 36.05 -9.52
N ALA A 470 -2.74 35.58 -8.31
CA ALA A 470 -3.13 36.24 -7.07
C ALA A 470 -2.37 37.54 -6.83
N PRO A 471 -3.07 38.67 -6.53
CA PRO A 471 -2.43 39.90 -6.09
C PRO A 471 -1.69 39.70 -4.77
N SER A 472 -0.81 40.65 -4.43
CA SER A 472 -0.10 40.60 -3.15
C SER A 472 -1.08 40.68 -1.98
N GLY A 473 -0.89 39.80 -0.98
CA GLY A 473 -1.71 39.72 0.21
C GLY A 473 -3.09 39.09 0.01
N ALA A 474 -3.37 38.47 -1.16
CA ALA A 474 -4.62 37.77 -1.41
C ALA A 474 -4.84 36.61 -0.44
N ARG A 475 -6.12 36.31 -0.15
CA ARG A 475 -6.51 35.16 0.66
C ARG A 475 -6.84 33.98 -0.23
N VAL A 476 -6.45 32.79 0.25
CA VAL A 476 -6.72 31.53 -0.44
C VAL A 476 -7.41 30.57 0.53
N ALA A 477 -8.68 30.29 0.30
CA ALA A 477 -9.48 29.38 1.11
C ALA A 477 -9.40 27.95 0.55
N SER A 478 -9.13 26.96 1.41
CA SER A 478 -9.02 25.54 1.05
C SER A 478 -9.24 24.64 2.27
N GLU A 479 -9.48 23.33 2.02
CA GLU A 479 -9.48 22.31 3.09
C GLU A 479 -8.08 21.89 3.51
N THR A 480 -7.03 22.25 2.76
CA THR A 480 -5.64 21.94 3.05
C THR A 480 -4.76 23.18 3.13
N PRO A 481 -5.09 24.15 4.03
CA PRO A 481 -4.38 25.43 4.08
C PRO A 481 -2.88 25.28 4.33
N GLY A 482 -2.47 24.31 5.17
CA GLY A 482 -1.06 24.03 5.44
C GLY A 482 -0.27 23.55 4.22
N LEU A 483 -0.90 22.73 3.36
CA LEU A 483 -0.29 22.24 2.13
C LEU A 483 -0.15 23.36 1.09
N ILE A 484 -1.15 24.24 0.98
CA ILE A 484 -1.09 25.40 0.10
C ILE A 484 -0.01 26.37 0.57
N ALA A 485 0.05 26.67 1.89
CA ALA A 485 1.09 27.50 2.46
C ALA A 485 2.51 26.97 2.17
N HIS A 486 2.70 25.64 2.25
CA HIS A 486 3.97 25.01 1.91
C HIS A 486 4.39 25.31 0.46
N TYR A 487 3.50 25.06 -0.51
CA TYR A 487 3.82 25.27 -1.92
C TYR A 487 3.89 26.76 -2.31
N ALA A 488 3.07 27.64 -1.70
CA ALA A 488 3.16 29.08 -1.88
C ALA A 488 4.51 29.61 -1.42
N ARG A 489 4.99 29.17 -0.25
CA ARG A 489 6.33 29.53 0.28
C ARG A 489 7.44 29.07 -0.65
N LEU A 490 7.39 27.85 -1.16
CA LEU A 490 8.34 27.34 -2.14
C LEU A 490 8.36 28.16 -3.44
N ALA A 491 7.25 28.80 -3.78
CA ALA A 491 7.13 29.70 -4.91
C ALA A 491 7.46 31.18 -4.57
N GLY A 492 7.92 31.49 -3.35
CA GLY A 492 8.28 32.84 -2.90
C GLY A 492 7.07 33.73 -2.58
N ARG A 493 5.89 33.14 -2.30
CA ARG A 493 4.65 33.86 -1.99
C ARG A 493 4.25 33.67 -0.53
N ASP A 494 5.09 34.16 0.39
CA ASP A 494 4.82 34.18 1.84
C ASP A 494 3.74 35.22 2.22
N ASP A 495 3.39 36.10 1.29
CA ASP A 495 2.40 37.15 1.46
C ASP A 495 0.94 36.62 1.41
N LEU A 496 0.71 35.44 0.83
CA LEU A 496 -0.63 34.87 0.71
C LEU A 496 -1.17 34.39 2.07
N GLN A 497 -2.44 34.73 2.35
CA GLN A 497 -3.10 34.36 3.60
C GLN A 497 -3.98 33.11 3.38
N MET A 498 -3.71 32.05 4.17
CA MET A 498 -4.43 30.78 4.03
C MET A 498 -5.63 30.74 4.95
N LEU A 499 -6.81 30.41 4.40
CA LEU A 499 -8.06 30.26 5.11
C LEU A 499 -8.57 28.82 5.02
N SER A 500 -9.27 28.34 6.05
CA SER A 500 -9.90 27.02 6.05
C SER A 500 -11.36 27.12 5.59
N LEU A 501 -11.77 26.31 4.61
CA LEU A 501 -13.15 26.23 4.14
C LEU A 501 -14.13 25.69 5.20
N SER A 502 -13.63 24.86 6.12
CA SER A 502 -14.43 24.30 7.22
C SER A 502 -14.56 25.26 8.41
N ASP A 503 -13.76 26.32 8.48
CA ASP A 503 -13.84 27.32 9.56
C ASP A 503 -14.64 28.56 9.12
N ARG A 504 -15.81 28.73 9.73
CA ARG A 504 -16.71 29.87 9.43
C ARG A 504 -16.09 31.23 9.71
N LYS A 505 -15.23 31.36 10.73
CA LYS A 505 -14.58 32.64 11.05
C LYS A 505 -13.62 33.01 9.93
N SER A 506 -12.80 32.04 9.50
CA SER A 506 -11.90 32.23 8.36
C SER A 506 -12.66 32.58 7.08
N MET A 507 -13.77 31.88 6.81
CA MET A 507 -14.59 32.16 5.62
C MET A 507 -15.24 33.56 5.63
N ALA A 508 -15.52 34.13 6.80
CA ALA A 508 -16.03 35.52 6.92
C ALA A 508 -14.99 36.60 6.57
N GLU A 509 -13.71 36.21 6.47
CA GLU A 509 -12.62 37.11 6.11
C GLU A 509 -12.41 37.25 4.60
N LEU A 510 -13.04 36.37 3.77
CA LEU A 510 -12.93 36.42 2.31
C LEU A 510 -13.43 37.76 1.75
N ARG A 511 -12.75 38.24 0.71
CA ARG A 511 -13.04 39.50 0.01
C ARG A 511 -13.09 39.26 -1.50
N GLU A 512 -13.64 40.18 -2.21
CA GLU A 512 -13.58 40.22 -3.67
C GLU A 512 -12.11 40.26 -4.14
N GLY A 513 -11.75 39.40 -5.10
CA GLY A 513 -10.39 39.22 -5.58
C GLY A 513 -9.59 38.15 -4.85
N ASP A 514 -10.13 37.52 -3.79
CA ASP A 514 -9.55 36.34 -3.14
C ASP A 514 -9.84 35.06 -3.95
N PHE A 515 -9.34 33.91 -3.50
CA PHE A 515 -9.50 32.64 -4.22
C PHE A 515 -10.03 31.53 -3.31
N ILE A 516 -10.81 30.63 -3.91
CA ILE A 516 -11.27 29.39 -3.29
C ILE A 516 -10.72 28.20 -4.10
N ILE A 517 -10.03 27.27 -3.44
CA ILE A 517 -9.55 26.02 -4.04
C ILE A 517 -10.44 24.88 -3.60
N ILE A 518 -11.04 24.19 -4.55
CA ILE A 518 -11.78 22.95 -4.35
C ILE A 518 -10.96 21.80 -4.97
N ALA A 519 -10.28 21.05 -4.11
CA ALA A 519 -9.63 19.81 -4.50
C ALA A 519 -10.62 18.64 -4.38
N ARG A 520 -10.73 17.81 -5.41
CA ARG A 520 -11.58 16.63 -5.38
C ARG A 520 -11.11 15.65 -4.29
N GLY A 521 -12.09 15.08 -3.58
CA GLY A 521 -11.84 14.25 -2.40
C GLY A 521 -11.78 15.03 -1.08
N ARG A 522 -11.92 16.37 -1.12
CA ARG A 522 -11.96 17.25 0.05
C ARG A 522 -13.38 17.79 0.30
N ARG A 523 -14.39 16.92 0.11
CA ARG A 523 -15.79 17.20 0.36
C ARG A 523 -16.21 16.56 1.69
N TYR A 524 -16.78 17.39 2.58
CA TYR A 524 -17.11 17.04 3.95
C TYR A 524 -18.48 17.61 4.32
N PHE A 525 -19.10 17.16 5.43
CA PHE A 525 -20.40 17.72 5.89
C PHE A 525 -20.31 19.22 6.15
N SER A 526 -19.15 19.72 6.60
CA SER A 526 -18.92 21.14 6.89
C SER A 526 -18.92 22.02 5.64
N ASN A 527 -18.44 21.51 4.50
CA ASN A 527 -18.26 22.28 3.26
C ASN A 527 -19.16 21.85 2.09
N ASP A 528 -19.89 20.73 2.20
CA ASP A 528 -20.66 20.09 1.13
C ASP A 528 -21.55 21.05 0.35
N ALA A 529 -22.27 21.90 1.07
CA ALA A 529 -23.18 22.84 0.46
C ALA A 529 -22.45 23.96 -0.32
N LEU A 530 -21.27 24.41 0.14
CA LEU A 530 -20.45 25.38 -0.59
C LEU A 530 -19.86 24.78 -1.85
N VAL A 531 -19.27 23.57 -1.71
CA VAL A 531 -18.69 22.84 -2.84
C VAL A 531 -19.74 22.60 -3.93
N SER A 532 -20.94 22.10 -3.55
CA SER A 532 -22.02 21.84 -4.51
C SER A 532 -22.46 23.11 -5.24
N GLN A 533 -22.53 24.24 -4.53
CA GLN A 533 -22.90 25.50 -5.14
C GLN A 533 -21.84 25.98 -6.12
N LEU A 534 -20.57 26.02 -5.71
CA LEU A 534 -19.48 26.44 -6.61
C LEU A 534 -19.40 25.57 -7.86
N GLU A 535 -19.51 24.24 -7.70
CA GLU A 535 -19.48 23.32 -8.83
C GLU A 535 -20.67 23.49 -9.80
N SER A 536 -21.85 23.93 -9.31
CA SER A 536 -23.03 24.08 -10.16
C SER A 536 -23.24 25.48 -10.74
N GLU A 537 -22.78 26.54 -10.06
CA GLU A 537 -23.12 27.93 -10.38
C GLU A 537 -21.93 28.80 -10.80
N ALA A 538 -20.70 28.42 -10.37
CA ALA A 538 -19.51 29.21 -10.61
C ALA A 538 -18.65 28.61 -11.72
N THR A 539 -17.95 29.48 -12.46
CA THR A 539 -16.96 29.02 -13.46
C THR A 539 -15.57 29.12 -12.86
N PRO A 540 -14.81 28.01 -12.79
CA PRO A 540 -13.46 28.04 -12.27
C PRO A 540 -12.52 28.86 -13.19
N VAL A 541 -11.69 29.70 -12.59
CA VAL A 541 -10.63 30.44 -13.30
C VAL A 541 -9.45 29.54 -13.67
N VAL A 542 -9.25 28.46 -12.91
CA VAL A 542 -8.24 27.43 -13.18
C VAL A 542 -8.83 26.04 -12.94
N SER A 543 -8.50 25.09 -13.80
CA SER A 543 -8.82 23.68 -13.64
C SER A 543 -7.57 22.84 -13.86
N VAL A 544 -7.20 22.06 -12.84
CA VAL A 544 -6.06 21.15 -12.89
C VAL A 544 -6.56 19.71 -13.00
N SER A 545 -5.97 18.93 -13.91
CA SER A 545 -6.32 17.54 -14.14
C SER A 545 -5.15 16.61 -13.79
N LEU A 546 -5.46 15.43 -13.27
CA LEU A 546 -4.53 14.31 -13.17
C LEU A 546 -4.80 13.35 -14.35
N GLY A 547 -3.89 13.33 -15.30
CA GLY A 547 -4.13 12.67 -16.58
C GLY A 547 -5.33 13.27 -17.30
N ARG A 548 -6.43 12.51 -17.42
CA ARG A 548 -7.67 12.94 -18.08
C ARG A 548 -8.79 13.36 -17.11
N VAL A 549 -8.53 13.28 -15.78
CA VAL A 549 -9.55 13.46 -14.77
C VAL A 549 -9.38 14.82 -14.11
N PRO A 550 -10.40 15.72 -14.15
CA PRO A 550 -10.37 16.97 -13.39
C PRO A 550 -10.19 16.67 -11.90
N ALA A 551 -9.22 17.33 -11.26
CA ALA A 551 -8.80 17.01 -9.91
C ALA A 551 -8.87 18.21 -8.95
N LEU A 552 -8.81 19.44 -9.48
CA LEU A 552 -8.86 20.65 -8.66
C LEU A 552 -9.42 21.79 -9.48
N HIS A 553 -10.27 22.61 -8.86
CA HIS A 553 -10.79 23.84 -9.40
C HIS A 553 -10.43 25.03 -8.50
N VAL A 554 -10.08 26.15 -9.12
CA VAL A 554 -9.85 27.42 -8.46
C VAL A 554 -10.94 28.40 -8.89
N TYR A 555 -11.59 29.01 -7.94
CA TYR A 555 -12.61 30.04 -8.16
C TYR A 555 -12.08 31.37 -7.65
N ALA A 556 -12.22 32.44 -8.45
CA ALA A 556 -12.01 33.79 -7.98
C ALA A 556 -13.26 34.24 -7.23
N VAL A 557 -13.10 34.86 -6.08
CA VAL A 557 -14.23 35.37 -5.28
C VAL A 557 -14.67 36.69 -5.85
N ASP A 558 -15.88 36.72 -6.42
CA ASP A 558 -16.55 37.93 -6.83
C ASP A 558 -17.68 38.35 -5.83
N ALA A 559 -18.43 39.41 -6.13
CA ALA A 559 -19.51 39.87 -5.28
C ALA A 559 -20.64 38.84 -5.11
N ARG A 560 -20.85 37.94 -6.09
CA ARG A 560 -21.88 36.90 -6.06
C ARG A 560 -21.45 35.72 -5.15
N GLU A 561 -20.19 35.22 -5.31
CA GLU A 561 -19.64 34.21 -4.43
C GLU A 561 -19.53 34.70 -2.99
N LEU A 562 -19.16 35.99 -2.79
CA LEU A 562 -19.12 36.61 -1.47
C LEU A 562 -20.49 36.65 -0.80
N ALA A 563 -21.56 36.98 -1.54
CA ALA A 563 -22.92 36.95 -1.05
C ALA A 563 -23.36 35.52 -0.66
N ALA A 564 -22.98 34.51 -1.45
CA ALA A 564 -23.26 33.12 -1.20
C ALA A 564 -22.55 32.61 0.07
N VAL A 565 -21.28 32.93 0.25
CA VAL A 565 -20.50 32.61 1.47
C VAL A 565 -21.10 33.33 2.68
N SER A 566 -21.41 34.65 2.58
CA SER A 566 -21.93 35.49 3.67
C SER A 566 -23.32 35.06 4.16
N SER A 567 -24.20 34.63 3.26
CA SER A 567 -25.54 34.13 3.62
C SER A 567 -25.50 32.87 4.48
N ARG A 568 -24.48 32.03 4.28
CA ARG A 568 -24.28 30.79 5.02
C ARG A 568 -23.58 30.97 6.37
N VAL A 569 -22.70 31.97 6.46
CA VAL A 569 -22.12 32.36 7.75
C VAL A 569 -23.23 32.86 8.68
N LYS A 570 -24.22 33.59 8.13
CA LYS A 570 -25.39 34.16 8.88
C LYS A 570 -26.51 33.13 9.13
N GLY A 571 -26.86 32.31 8.15
CA GLY A 571 -28.10 31.49 8.17
C GLY A 571 -28.11 30.27 9.10
N LYS A 572 -27.03 29.98 9.84
CA LYS A 572 -26.97 28.94 10.88
C LYS A 572 -26.77 29.48 12.31
N SER A 573 -26.71 30.79 12.49
CA SER A 573 -26.73 31.38 13.83
C SER A 573 -28.14 31.34 14.47
N ASP A 574 -29.19 31.23 13.64
CA ASP A 574 -30.60 31.29 14.09
C ASP A 574 -31.22 29.89 14.30
N GLY A 575 -30.44 28.81 14.20
CA GLY A 575 -30.91 27.42 14.27
C GLY A 575 -30.36 26.57 15.41
N ASN A 576 -29.66 27.16 16.39
CA ASN A 576 -29.15 26.46 17.58
C ASN A 576 -29.46 27.31 18.84
N GLU A 577 -30.68 27.28 19.31
CA GLU A 577 -31.07 27.37 20.72
C GLU A 577 -31.67 26.05 21.18
#